data_da6d65d327a788e0a7d26ece0e93a96e
#
_entry.id   da6d65d327a788e0a7d26ece0e93a96e
#
_cell.length_a   1.000
_cell.length_b   1.000
_cell.length_c   1.000
_cell.angle_alpha   90.00
_cell.angle_beta   90.00
_cell.angle_gamma   90.00
#
_symmetry.space_group_name_H-M   'P 1'
#
loop_
_entity.id
_entity.type
_entity.pdbx_description
1 polymer ?
#
loop_
_entity_poly.entity_id
_entity_poly.type
_entity_poly.pdbx_seq_one_letter_code
_entity_poly.pdbx_strand_id
1 'polypeptide(L)'
;MDDTRRRWLLLSLSILECLLCTGVIFGLAALQIALKRDGAYEELCVNLNDASGDGTCNARQLKFNAMYTGGTVSVPLSMMFWGVLLDSKIGAKRVRWMSLMLFIVGCVLFAESDTRTFDAYIAACVLLSSGGAGFFLSHFQFCEHWKQTKYFGLSHSMINMAFDSSTVTFYAFEAMHKWKEEVFSIRAMFYGLGLLAALFAATTNEYVWGRFLNLPETAEVMAEKEEGLVEETKEESEDKKAALQYRGVKLTDMRFTEQLKTPFFWTVAVWSMGSIYRTMFVLGSIFEQLSFNNNGRSTANANAYVRLFNALILVSTFLTPFFGFFVDKFGLAHGFALVNFLGILAYGGLLFNHDKVTLSIAFFAFGCFRAWNYSCLTIYTQGVFGNKTFGKLYGIGIGVFAVVSGAMQYPSMHLVLSEKHGDGDFLVVDALLISIGVALFAFPFWILRNGVVGAH
;
A
#
# COMPACT_ATOMS: atom_id res chain seq x y z
N MET A 1 23.52 -23.99 1.23
CA MET A 1 22.07 -23.82 1.00
C MET A 1 21.96 -23.34 -0.42
N ASP A 2 21.18 -23.99 -1.25
CA ASP A 2 20.95 -23.64 -2.65
C ASP A 2 20.48 -22.17 -2.75
N ASP A 3 20.96 -21.41 -3.72
CA ASP A 3 20.69 -19.98 -3.88
C ASP A 3 19.17 -19.71 -3.99
N THR A 4 18.46 -20.59 -4.67
CA THR A 4 16.99 -20.53 -4.79
C THR A 4 16.29 -20.65 -3.42
N ARG A 5 16.70 -21.61 -2.58
CA ARG A 5 16.14 -21.77 -1.22
C ARG A 5 16.43 -20.56 -0.34
N ARG A 6 17.58 -19.95 -0.53
CA ARG A 6 17.99 -18.76 0.20
C ARG A 6 17.13 -17.55 -0.17
N ARG A 7 16.85 -17.33 -1.47
CA ARG A 7 15.97 -16.26 -1.94
C ARG A 7 14.56 -16.40 -1.39
N TRP A 8 13.99 -17.61 -1.41
CA TRP A 8 12.65 -17.86 -0.85
C TRP A 8 12.61 -17.64 0.68
N LEU A 9 13.64 -18.07 1.41
CA LEU A 9 13.72 -17.81 2.85
C LEU A 9 13.69 -16.31 3.15
N LEU A 10 14.46 -15.53 2.41
CA LEU A 10 14.49 -14.08 2.58
C LEU A 10 13.17 -13.41 2.26
N LEU A 11 12.51 -13.81 1.17
CA LEU A 11 11.18 -13.32 0.84
C LEU A 11 10.18 -13.66 1.96
N SER A 12 10.23 -14.87 2.51
CA SER A 12 9.38 -15.28 3.62
C SER A 12 9.61 -14.44 4.88
N LEU A 13 10.86 -14.17 5.22
CA LEU A 13 11.22 -13.30 6.34
C LEU A 13 10.77 -11.86 6.10
N SER A 14 10.93 -11.36 4.88
CA SER A 14 10.43 -10.03 4.48
C SER A 14 8.91 -9.91 4.62
N ILE A 15 8.17 -10.95 4.24
CA ILE A 15 6.71 -11.02 4.40
C ILE A 15 6.33 -10.97 5.88
N LEU A 16 7.01 -11.74 6.73
CA LEU A 16 6.74 -11.74 8.18
C LEU A 16 7.03 -10.37 8.81
N GLU A 17 8.13 -9.72 8.44
CA GLU A 17 8.43 -8.36 8.91
C GLU A 17 7.38 -7.35 8.43
N CYS A 18 6.96 -7.43 7.18
CA CYS A 18 5.89 -6.58 6.65
C CYS A 18 4.59 -6.77 7.42
N LEU A 19 4.19 -8.01 7.71
CA LEU A 19 2.99 -8.31 8.47
C LEU A 19 3.01 -7.74 9.89
N LEU A 20 4.18 -7.70 10.53
CA LEU A 20 4.33 -7.21 11.90
C LEU A 20 4.45 -5.69 11.99
N CYS A 21 5.13 -5.04 11.03
CA CYS A 21 5.67 -3.70 11.25
C CYS A 21 5.20 -2.65 10.23
N THR A 22 4.53 -2.99 9.11
CA THR A 22 4.39 -1.99 8.03
C THR A 22 3.06 -1.24 8.02
N GLY A 23 1.99 -1.85 7.61
CA GLY A 23 0.69 -1.21 7.37
C GLY A 23 -0.31 -1.34 8.54
N VAL A 24 0.15 -1.59 9.78
CA VAL A 24 -0.71 -1.85 10.94
C VAL A 24 -1.75 -0.75 11.18
N ILE A 25 -1.43 0.51 10.85
CA ILE A 25 -2.30 1.67 11.04
C ILE A 25 -3.63 1.56 10.30
N PHE A 26 -3.67 0.86 9.17
CA PHE A 26 -4.91 0.67 8.42
C PHE A 26 -5.92 -0.24 9.13
N GLY A 27 -5.49 -0.95 10.18
CA GLY A 27 -6.33 -1.71 11.10
C GLY A 27 -6.85 -0.92 12.30
N LEU A 28 -6.57 0.40 12.39
CA LEU A 28 -6.90 1.22 13.56
C LEU A 28 -8.39 1.20 13.93
N ALA A 29 -9.28 0.97 12.96
CA ALA A 29 -10.72 0.85 13.24
C ALA A 29 -11.03 -0.28 14.24
N ALA A 30 -10.33 -1.42 14.18
CA ALA A 30 -10.47 -2.49 15.15
C ALA A 30 -9.91 -2.10 16.52
N LEU A 31 -8.75 -1.43 16.55
CA LEU A 31 -8.15 -0.95 17.78
C LEU A 31 -9.01 0.12 18.48
N GLN A 32 -9.71 0.97 17.70
CA GLN A 32 -10.66 1.95 18.26
C GLN A 32 -11.79 1.28 19.04
N ILE A 33 -12.23 0.09 18.65
CA ILE A 33 -13.25 -0.66 19.39
C ILE A 33 -12.73 -1.03 20.80
N ALA A 34 -11.49 -1.49 20.88
CA ALA A 34 -10.85 -1.79 22.16
C ALA A 34 -10.64 -0.53 23.01
N LEU A 35 -10.11 0.55 22.40
CA LEU A 35 -9.94 1.85 23.09
C LEU A 35 -11.26 2.44 23.61
N LYS A 36 -12.34 2.30 22.83
CA LYS A 36 -13.68 2.76 23.29
C LYS A 36 -14.16 1.95 24.49
N ARG A 37 -13.86 0.64 24.52
CA ARG A 37 -14.21 -0.24 25.64
C ARG A 37 -13.43 0.12 26.91
N ASP A 38 -12.15 0.50 26.77
CA ASP A 38 -11.31 0.98 27.88
C ASP A 38 -11.65 2.43 28.33
N GLY A 39 -12.69 3.04 27.76
CA GLY A 39 -13.13 4.38 28.14
C GLY A 39 -12.28 5.54 27.57
N ALA A 40 -11.41 5.27 26.58
CA ALA A 40 -10.60 6.34 25.99
C ALA A 40 -11.47 7.47 25.42
N TYR A 41 -11.17 8.73 25.82
CA TYR A 41 -11.90 9.95 25.44
C TYR A 41 -13.36 9.98 25.88
N GLU A 42 -13.77 9.19 26.88
CA GLU A 42 -15.15 9.21 27.42
C GLU A 42 -15.46 10.55 28.07
N GLU A 43 -14.47 11.19 28.68
CA GLU A 43 -14.55 12.49 29.29
C GLU A 43 -14.98 13.63 28.35
N LEU A 44 -14.85 13.44 27.04
CA LEU A 44 -15.32 14.42 26.05
C LEU A 44 -16.84 14.37 25.82
N CYS A 45 -17.52 13.33 26.31
CA CYS A 45 -18.96 13.12 26.13
C CYS A 45 -19.75 13.59 27.36
N VAL A 46 -19.57 14.84 27.73
CA VAL A 46 -20.18 15.43 28.98
C VAL A 46 -21.70 15.67 28.88
N ASN A 47 -22.25 15.81 27.68
CA ASN A 47 -23.68 16.03 27.46
C ASN A 47 -24.37 14.74 26.99
N LEU A 48 -25.12 14.10 27.89
CA LEU A 48 -25.93 12.89 27.64
C LEU A 48 -26.89 12.98 26.42
N ASN A 49 -27.23 14.21 25.99
CA ASN A 49 -28.15 14.46 24.88
C ASN A 49 -27.49 14.24 23.48
N ASP A 50 -26.15 14.21 23.39
CA ASP A 50 -25.40 13.99 22.13
C ASP A 50 -24.81 12.57 22.00
N ALA A 51 -25.01 11.71 23.01
CA ALA A 51 -24.52 10.36 22.99
C ALA A 51 -25.48 9.47 22.21
N SER A 52 -25.00 8.90 21.08
CA SER A 52 -25.63 7.72 20.50
C SER A 52 -25.64 6.59 21.55
N GLY A 53 -26.63 5.71 21.51
CA GLY A 53 -26.83 4.65 22.51
C GLY A 53 -25.64 3.71 22.77
N ASP A 54 -24.53 3.86 22.02
CA ASP A 54 -23.24 3.17 22.17
C ASP A 54 -22.17 3.99 22.94
N GLY A 55 -22.55 5.12 23.56
CA GLY A 55 -21.64 5.98 24.33
C GLY A 55 -20.66 6.79 23.47
N THR A 56 -20.95 6.95 22.18
CA THR A 56 -20.10 7.71 21.24
C THR A 56 -20.71 9.09 21.00
N CYS A 57 -19.92 10.13 21.17
CA CYS A 57 -20.28 11.51 20.83
C CYS A 57 -19.38 12.06 19.74
N ASN A 58 -19.79 13.14 19.08
CA ASN A 58 -19.05 13.74 17.97
C ASN A 58 -17.61 14.12 18.34
N ALA A 59 -17.40 14.66 19.57
CA ALA A 59 -16.07 15.04 20.05
C ALA A 59 -15.13 13.83 20.18
N ARG A 60 -15.60 12.73 20.76
CA ARG A 60 -14.88 11.45 20.88
C ARG A 60 -14.53 10.88 19.52
N GLN A 61 -15.50 10.84 18.60
CA GLN A 61 -15.29 10.33 17.25
C GLN A 61 -14.29 11.19 16.46
N LEU A 62 -14.28 12.51 16.65
CA LEU A 62 -13.30 13.41 16.02
C LEU A 62 -11.87 13.09 16.44
N LYS A 63 -11.63 12.76 17.72
CA LYS A 63 -10.30 12.33 18.21
C LYS A 63 -9.84 11.02 17.54
N PHE A 64 -10.71 10.01 17.45
CA PHE A 64 -10.38 8.77 16.75
C PHE A 64 -10.14 8.98 15.27
N ASN A 65 -10.90 9.85 14.61
CA ASN A 65 -10.66 10.21 13.22
C ASN A 65 -9.32 10.93 13.04
N ALA A 66 -8.93 11.80 13.98
CA ALA A 66 -7.62 12.47 13.95
C ALA A 66 -6.46 11.48 14.10
N MET A 67 -6.58 10.46 14.98
CA MET A 67 -5.60 9.36 15.09
C MET A 67 -5.45 8.62 13.75
N TYR A 68 -6.58 8.23 13.14
CA TYR A 68 -6.59 7.54 11.85
C TYR A 68 -5.98 8.40 10.74
N THR A 69 -6.43 9.63 10.61
CA THR A 69 -5.95 10.56 9.58
C THR A 69 -4.46 10.87 9.76
N GLY A 70 -4.03 11.18 10.98
CA GLY A 70 -2.63 11.42 11.28
C GLY A 70 -1.73 10.24 10.91
N GLY A 71 -2.15 9.02 11.28
CA GLY A 71 -1.43 7.80 10.93
C GLY A 71 -1.40 7.52 9.43
N THR A 72 -2.55 7.56 8.76
CA THR A 72 -2.63 7.21 7.33
C THR A 72 -1.99 8.22 6.40
N VAL A 73 -2.09 9.52 6.69
CA VAL A 73 -1.42 10.59 5.91
C VAL A 73 0.10 10.55 6.10
N SER A 74 0.58 10.14 7.27
CA SER A 74 2.02 10.03 7.52
C SER A 74 2.70 8.94 6.70
N VAL A 75 1.98 7.88 6.26
CA VAL A 75 2.56 6.81 5.43
C VAL A 75 3.15 7.34 4.12
N PRO A 76 2.37 7.96 3.21
CA PRO A 76 2.93 8.44 1.94
C PRO A 76 3.94 9.58 2.12
N LEU A 77 3.75 10.47 3.11
CA LEU A 77 4.71 11.52 3.40
C LEU A 77 6.05 10.96 3.89
N SER A 78 6.00 9.94 4.74
CA SER A 78 7.21 9.26 5.21
C SER A 78 7.90 8.47 4.10
N MET A 79 7.14 7.88 3.16
CA MET A 79 7.73 7.21 1.98
C MET A 79 8.56 8.17 1.13
N MET A 80 8.16 9.44 0.99
CA MET A 80 8.98 10.45 0.31
C MET A 80 10.35 10.62 1.00
N PHE A 81 10.33 10.76 2.32
CA PHE A 81 11.56 10.94 3.13
C PHE A 81 12.44 9.67 3.08
N TRP A 82 11.87 8.51 3.38
CA TRP A 82 12.59 7.23 3.38
C TRP A 82 13.13 6.86 2.00
N GLY A 83 12.40 7.16 0.94
CA GLY A 83 12.84 6.93 -0.43
C GLY A 83 14.11 7.68 -0.78
N VAL A 84 14.22 8.94 -0.34
CA VAL A 84 15.44 9.74 -0.53
C VAL A 84 16.61 9.16 0.27
N LEU A 85 16.38 8.75 1.52
CA LEU A 85 17.42 8.15 2.36
C LEU A 85 17.86 6.77 1.85
N LEU A 86 16.93 5.96 1.38
CA LEU A 86 17.17 4.62 0.84
C LEU A 86 18.16 4.64 -0.34
N ASP A 87 17.94 5.59 -1.27
CA ASP A 87 18.78 5.75 -2.47
C ASP A 87 20.01 6.65 -2.24
N SER A 88 20.27 7.04 -1.00
CA SER A 88 21.44 7.83 -0.61
C SER A 88 22.57 6.91 -0.13
N LYS A 89 23.71 7.52 0.26
CA LYS A 89 24.83 6.82 0.90
C LYS A 89 24.46 6.18 2.26
N ILE A 90 23.29 6.52 2.82
CA ILE A 90 22.78 5.91 4.06
C ILE A 90 22.46 4.43 3.80
N GLY A 91 21.76 4.13 2.70
CA GLY A 91 21.47 2.78 2.26
C GLY A 91 20.42 2.03 3.09
N ALA A 92 19.97 0.91 2.58
CA ALA A 92 18.84 0.15 3.12
C ALA A 92 19.04 -0.30 4.59
N LYS A 93 20.23 -0.78 4.96
CA LYS A 93 20.50 -1.28 6.33
C LYS A 93 20.26 -0.21 7.40
N ARG A 94 20.77 1.02 7.16
CA ARG A 94 20.61 2.12 8.13
C ARG A 94 19.17 2.65 8.14
N VAL A 95 18.51 2.72 6.97
CA VAL A 95 17.10 3.10 6.87
C VAL A 95 16.25 2.14 7.69
N ARG A 96 16.49 0.83 7.61
CA ARG A 96 15.78 -0.18 8.40
C ARG A 96 15.96 0.01 9.91
N TRP A 97 17.18 0.30 10.38
CA TRP A 97 17.43 0.60 11.80
C TRP A 97 16.69 1.86 12.26
N MET A 98 16.72 2.93 11.46
CA MET A 98 16.00 4.17 11.78
C MET A 98 14.49 3.92 11.80
N SER A 99 13.96 3.15 10.86
CA SER A 99 12.55 2.75 10.79
C SER A 99 12.13 1.94 12.00
N LEU A 100 12.97 0.97 12.41
CA LEU A 100 12.75 0.16 13.62
C LEU A 100 12.66 1.02 14.87
N MET A 101 13.59 1.96 15.03
CA MET A 101 13.60 2.87 16.17
C MET A 101 12.34 3.72 16.23
N LEU A 102 11.91 4.30 15.09
CA LEU A 102 10.66 5.06 15.05
C LEU A 102 9.45 4.20 15.39
N PHE A 103 9.39 2.97 14.87
CA PHE A 103 8.30 2.05 15.16
C PHE A 103 8.23 1.66 16.64
N ILE A 104 9.38 1.34 17.25
CA ILE A 104 9.46 1.02 18.70
C ILE A 104 9.06 2.22 19.55
N VAL A 105 9.56 3.43 19.23
CA VAL A 105 9.17 4.65 19.94
C VAL A 105 7.66 4.89 19.80
N GLY A 106 7.09 4.64 18.62
CA GLY A 106 5.65 4.69 18.40
C GLY A 106 4.88 3.70 19.26
N CYS A 107 5.37 2.45 19.39
CA CYS A 107 4.77 1.43 20.27
C CYS A 107 4.81 1.86 21.75
N VAL A 108 5.96 2.32 22.22
CA VAL A 108 6.12 2.79 23.60
C VAL A 108 5.24 4.00 23.88
N LEU A 109 5.22 4.98 22.96
CA LEU A 109 4.42 6.17 23.11
C LEU A 109 2.91 5.84 23.14
N PHE A 110 2.47 4.88 22.32
CA PHE A 110 1.09 4.40 22.34
C PHE A 110 0.75 3.69 23.65
N ALA A 111 1.66 2.84 24.16
CA ALA A 111 1.48 2.11 25.41
C ALA A 111 1.41 3.04 26.63
N GLU A 112 2.15 4.16 26.62
CA GLU A 112 2.15 5.14 27.71
C GLU A 112 1.09 6.24 27.55
N SER A 113 0.39 6.28 26.42
CA SER A 113 -0.64 7.29 26.19
C SER A 113 -1.89 7.04 27.07
N ASP A 114 -2.37 8.11 27.65
CA ASP A 114 -3.59 8.17 28.43
C ASP A 114 -4.34 9.47 28.12
N THR A 115 -5.66 9.38 27.91
CA THR A 115 -6.46 10.52 27.46
C THR A 115 -6.57 11.66 28.46
N ARG A 116 -6.34 11.39 29.75
CA ARG A 116 -6.48 12.34 30.83
C ARG A 116 -5.15 12.97 31.25
N THR A 117 -4.06 12.22 31.18
CA THR A 117 -2.76 12.66 31.72
C THR A 117 -1.75 12.95 30.62
N PHE A 118 -1.69 12.12 29.58
CA PHE A 118 -0.70 12.22 28.50
C PHE A 118 -1.27 11.72 27.17
N ASP A 119 -2.05 12.58 26.48
CA ASP A 119 -2.65 12.25 25.18
C ASP A 119 -1.62 12.35 24.04
N ALA A 120 -0.93 11.27 23.76
CA ALA A 120 0.04 11.15 22.68
C ALA A 120 -0.38 10.16 21.59
N TYR A 121 -1.61 9.68 21.57
CA TYR A 121 -2.10 8.67 20.62
C TYR A 121 -1.90 9.06 19.16
N ILE A 122 -2.15 10.33 18.80
CA ILE A 122 -1.95 10.81 17.41
C ILE A 122 -0.46 10.75 17.04
N ALA A 123 0.42 11.23 17.91
CA ALA A 123 1.87 11.20 17.68
C ALA A 123 2.39 9.76 17.59
N ALA A 124 1.89 8.87 18.43
CA ALA A 124 2.21 7.44 18.37
C ALA A 124 1.79 6.81 17.03
N CYS A 125 0.57 7.08 16.55
CA CYS A 125 0.10 6.63 15.24
C CYS A 125 0.98 7.13 14.10
N VAL A 126 1.41 8.40 14.13
CA VAL A 126 2.32 8.99 13.15
C VAL A 126 3.69 8.29 13.16
N LEU A 127 4.26 8.02 14.33
CA LEU A 127 5.56 7.35 14.46
C LEU A 127 5.50 5.88 14.01
N LEU A 128 4.45 5.15 14.41
CA LEU A 128 4.21 3.76 13.95
C LEU A 128 4.13 3.69 12.42
N SER A 129 3.34 4.57 11.83
CA SER A 129 3.15 4.62 10.39
C SER A 129 4.43 5.04 9.65
N SER A 130 5.16 6.01 10.19
CA SER A 130 6.42 6.47 9.61
C SER A 130 7.50 5.39 9.65
N GLY A 131 7.63 4.68 10.77
CA GLY A 131 8.52 3.53 10.88
C GLY A 131 8.13 2.40 9.93
N GLY A 132 6.84 2.04 9.90
CA GLY A 132 6.31 1.03 8.99
C GLY A 132 6.55 1.34 7.50
N ALA A 133 6.42 2.60 7.09
CA ALA A 133 6.69 3.04 5.72
C ALA A 133 8.15 2.83 5.29
N GLY A 134 9.11 3.07 6.18
CA GLY A 134 10.53 2.84 5.89
C GLY A 134 10.86 1.34 5.78
N PHE A 135 10.28 0.49 6.63
CA PHE A 135 10.36 -0.95 6.49
C PHE A 135 9.82 -1.40 5.14
N PHE A 136 8.60 -1.02 4.80
CA PHE A 136 7.95 -1.39 3.55
C PHE A 136 8.82 -1.08 2.34
N LEU A 137 9.30 0.18 2.22
CA LEU A 137 10.15 0.59 1.11
C LEU A 137 11.44 -0.21 1.02
N SER A 138 12.06 -0.50 2.17
CA SER A 138 13.34 -1.22 2.20
C SER A 138 13.23 -2.66 1.69
N HIS A 139 12.07 -3.32 1.83
CA HIS A 139 11.89 -4.71 1.39
C HIS A 139 11.96 -4.87 -0.13
N PHE A 140 11.63 -3.84 -0.90
CA PHE A 140 11.75 -3.91 -2.36
C PHE A 140 13.20 -4.01 -2.86
N GLN A 141 14.19 -3.69 -2.03
CA GLN A 141 15.59 -3.95 -2.37
C GLN A 141 15.86 -5.45 -2.61
N PHE A 142 15.14 -6.35 -1.96
CA PHE A 142 15.24 -7.78 -2.23
C PHE A 142 14.63 -8.21 -3.54
N CYS A 143 13.63 -7.50 -4.04
CA CYS A 143 12.98 -7.83 -5.30
C CYS A 143 13.95 -7.74 -6.48
N GLU A 144 15.05 -6.95 -6.37
CA GLU A 144 16.10 -6.91 -7.40
C GLU A 144 16.74 -8.28 -7.64
N HIS A 145 16.89 -9.11 -6.60
CA HIS A 145 17.43 -10.47 -6.74
C HIS A 145 16.52 -11.41 -7.53
N TRP A 146 15.29 -11.01 -7.81
CA TRP A 146 14.32 -11.75 -8.61
C TRP A 146 14.18 -11.20 -10.03
N LYS A 147 14.86 -10.09 -10.38
CA LYS A 147 14.69 -9.36 -11.64
C LYS A 147 14.99 -10.21 -12.88
N GLN A 148 15.96 -11.10 -12.77
CA GLN A 148 16.34 -12.04 -13.84
C GLN A 148 15.58 -13.37 -13.77
N THR A 149 14.55 -13.46 -12.95
CA THR A 149 13.76 -14.68 -12.77
C THR A 149 12.32 -14.44 -13.17
N LYS A 150 11.59 -15.52 -13.43
CA LYS A 150 10.14 -15.51 -13.71
C LYS A 150 9.27 -15.20 -12.48
N TYR A 151 9.84 -14.66 -11.39
CA TYR A 151 9.13 -14.39 -10.12
C TYR A 151 9.32 -12.95 -9.65
N PHE A 152 9.71 -12.03 -10.54
CA PHE A 152 9.90 -10.62 -10.21
C PHE A 152 8.59 -9.95 -9.78
N GLY A 153 7.53 -10.08 -10.56
CA GLY A 153 6.21 -9.57 -10.23
C GLY A 153 5.61 -10.24 -9.00
N LEU A 154 5.81 -11.57 -8.85
CA LEU A 154 5.38 -12.29 -7.68
C LEU A 154 6.02 -11.75 -6.40
N SER A 155 7.33 -11.50 -6.38
CA SER A 155 8.04 -11.00 -5.20
C SER A 155 7.50 -9.64 -4.74
N HIS A 156 7.24 -8.72 -5.67
CA HIS A 156 6.63 -7.41 -5.38
C HIS A 156 5.20 -7.56 -4.84
N SER A 157 4.42 -8.41 -5.48
CA SER A 157 3.03 -8.65 -5.11
C SER A 157 2.89 -9.29 -3.72
N MET A 158 3.81 -10.17 -3.34
CA MET A 158 3.84 -10.76 -1.99
C MET A 158 4.17 -9.72 -0.91
N ILE A 159 5.08 -8.78 -1.17
CA ILE A 159 5.40 -7.69 -0.23
C ILE A 159 4.20 -6.73 -0.10
N ASN A 160 3.56 -6.37 -1.21
CA ASN A 160 2.35 -5.53 -1.16
C ASN A 160 1.19 -6.22 -0.43
N MET A 161 0.98 -7.54 -0.66
CA MET A 161 0.01 -8.33 0.09
C MET A 161 0.30 -8.30 1.60
N ALA A 162 1.56 -8.48 1.98
CA ALA A 162 1.96 -8.46 3.39
C ALA A 162 1.71 -7.10 4.04
N PHE A 163 1.99 -6.00 3.32
CA PHE A 163 1.69 -4.65 3.78
C PHE A 163 0.20 -4.46 4.05
N ASP A 164 -0.65 -4.79 3.10
CA ASP A 164 -2.11 -4.68 3.26
C ASP A 164 -2.64 -5.63 4.35
N SER A 165 -2.08 -6.85 4.46
CA SER A 165 -2.48 -7.84 5.46
C SER A 165 -2.02 -7.50 6.88
N SER A 166 -1.07 -6.60 7.06
CA SER A 166 -0.58 -6.18 8.39
C SER A 166 -1.67 -5.53 9.26
N THR A 167 -2.76 -5.07 8.64
CA THR A 167 -3.98 -4.61 9.33
C THR A 167 -4.52 -5.65 10.33
N VAL A 168 -4.28 -6.94 10.07
CA VAL A 168 -4.68 -8.07 10.93
C VAL A 168 -4.10 -7.94 12.35
N THR A 169 -2.96 -7.28 12.53
CA THR A 169 -2.33 -7.06 13.84
C THR A 169 -3.28 -6.37 14.82
N PHE A 170 -3.95 -5.30 14.42
CA PHE A 170 -4.90 -4.59 15.30
C PHE A 170 -6.24 -5.32 15.43
N TYR A 171 -6.65 -6.11 14.46
CA TYR A 171 -7.78 -7.03 14.63
C TYR A 171 -7.46 -8.12 15.66
N ALA A 172 -6.23 -8.65 15.64
CA ALA A 172 -5.78 -9.60 16.66
C ALA A 172 -5.75 -8.97 18.06
N PHE A 173 -5.33 -7.70 18.15
CA PHE A 173 -5.35 -6.95 19.43
C PHE A 173 -6.78 -6.81 19.98
N GLU A 174 -7.73 -6.41 19.14
CA GLU A 174 -9.15 -6.31 19.56
C GLU A 174 -9.67 -7.68 20.04
N ALA A 175 -9.38 -8.74 19.30
CA ALA A 175 -9.83 -10.08 19.65
C ALA A 175 -9.20 -10.59 20.96
N MET A 176 -7.90 -10.39 21.16
CA MET A 176 -7.20 -10.78 22.41
C MET A 176 -7.67 -9.98 23.60
N HIS A 177 -7.84 -8.66 23.45
CA HIS A 177 -8.36 -7.78 24.48
C HIS A 177 -9.79 -8.19 24.91
N LYS A 178 -10.66 -8.47 23.92
CA LYS A 178 -12.00 -8.98 24.18
C LYS A 178 -12.02 -10.34 24.90
N TRP A 179 -11.02 -11.20 24.63
CA TRP A 179 -10.94 -12.54 25.23
C TRP A 179 -10.51 -12.50 26.70
N LYS A 180 -9.47 -11.72 27.05
CA LYS A 180 -8.96 -11.57 28.41
C LYS A 180 -8.33 -10.18 28.60
N GLU A 181 -9.15 -9.20 28.94
CA GLU A 181 -8.76 -7.80 29.13
C GLU A 181 -7.66 -7.62 30.17
N GLU A 182 -7.74 -8.35 31.30
CA GLU A 182 -6.76 -8.29 32.39
C GLU A 182 -5.33 -8.71 31.96
N VAL A 183 -5.22 -9.64 31.00
CA VAL A 183 -3.93 -10.15 30.51
C VAL A 183 -3.47 -9.37 29.26
N PHE A 184 -4.38 -9.09 28.35
CA PHE A 184 -4.14 -8.43 27.08
C PHE A 184 -4.62 -6.99 27.11
N SER A 185 -4.10 -6.20 28.07
CA SER A 185 -4.33 -4.76 28.04
C SER A 185 -3.68 -4.13 26.80
N ILE A 186 -4.26 -3.04 26.27
CA ILE A 186 -3.73 -2.33 25.11
C ILE A 186 -2.26 -1.96 25.33
N ARG A 187 -1.93 -1.48 26.53
CA ARG A 187 -0.56 -1.17 26.96
C ARG A 187 0.39 -2.36 26.80
N ALA A 188 0.03 -3.55 27.34
CA ALA A 188 0.84 -4.76 27.24
C ALA A 188 1.03 -5.24 25.81
N MET A 189 -0.01 -5.14 24.96
CA MET A 189 0.05 -5.53 23.57
C MET A 189 0.98 -4.66 22.74
N PHE A 190 1.00 -3.35 22.96
CA PHE A 190 1.92 -2.44 22.27
C PHE A 190 3.37 -2.64 22.72
N TYR A 191 3.63 -2.88 24.01
CA TYR A 191 4.97 -3.30 24.45
C TYR A 191 5.39 -4.63 23.83
N GLY A 192 4.47 -5.60 23.78
CA GLY A 192 4.70 -6.89 23.12
C GLY A 192 5.03 -6.73 21.65
N LEU A 193 4.30 -5.90 20.91
CA LEU A 193 4.56 -5.61 19.50
C LEU A 193 5.93 -4.94 19.32
N GLY A 194 6.25 -3.95 20.12
CA GLY A 194 7.55 -3.26 20.07
C GLY A 194 8.71 -4.21 20.36
N LEU A 195 8.56 -5.10 21.35
CA LEU A 195 9.56 -6.13 21.68
C LEU A 195 9.73 -7.16 20.56
N LEU A 196 8.63 -7.67 20.00
CA LEU A 196 8.66 -8.59 18.86
C LEU A 196 9.33 -7.95 17.64
N ALA A 197 8.97 -6.71 17.33
CA ALA A 197 9.60 -5.97 16.25
C ALA A 197 11.11 -5.77 16.51
N ALA A 198 11.49 -5.41 17.73
CA ALA A 198 12.90 -5.24 18.11
C ALA A 198 13.69 -6.54 17.95
N LEU A 199 13.20 -7.65 18.50
CA LEU A 199 13.89 -8.94 18.45
C LEU A 199 13.97 -9.50 17.02
N PHE A 200 12.85 -9.46 16.28
CA PHE A 200 12.78 -10.05 14.95
C PHE A 200 13.50 -9.18 13.92
N ALA A 201 13.15 -7.90 13.82
CA ALA A 201 13.74 -7.02 12.83
C ALA A 201 15.22 -6.69 13.11
N ALA A 202 15.66 -6.61 14.36
CA ALA A 202 17.09 -6.44 14.67
C ALA A 202 17.91 -7.67 14.27
N THR A 203 17.42 -8.87 14.58
CA THR A 203 18.09 -10.12 14.19
C THR A 203 18.15 -10.26 12.66
N THR A 204 17.07 -10.05 11.97
CA THR A 204 17.05 -10.10 10.50
C THR A 204 17.95 -9.04 9.89
N ASN A 205 17.96 -7.82 10.43
CA ASN A 205 18.78 -6.73 9.92
C ASN A 205 20.29 -6.99 10.05
N GLU A 206 20.72 -7.59 11.16
CA GLU A 206 22.16 -7.89 11.35
C GLU A 206 22.60 -9.18 10.67
N TYR A 207 21.84 -10.29 10.85
CA TYR A 207 22.30 -11.60 10.39
C TYR A 207 21.88 -11.94 8.95
N VAL A 208 20.77 -11.39 8.49
CA VAL A 208 20.23 -11.70 7.18
C VAL A 208 20.55 -10.58 6.18
N TRP A 209 20.08 -9.36 6.45
CA TRP A 209 20.26 -8.24 5.55
C TRP A 209 21.70 -7.76 5.46
N GLY A 210 22.44 -7.74 6.59
CA GLY A 210 23.82 -7.32 6.60
C GLY A 210 24.74 -8.22 5.75
N ARG A 211 24.47 -9.52 5.74
CA ARG A 211 25.23 -10.49 4.93
C ARG A 211 24.78 -10.53 3.47
N PHE A 212 23.55 -10.15 3.19
CA PHE A 212 22.96 -10.26 1.87
C PHE A 212 23.22 -9.02 1.01
N LEU A 213 23.13 -7.83 1.59
CA LEU A 213 23.45 -6.58 0.89
C LEU A 213 24.96 -6.41 0.68
N ASN A 214 25.78 -7.16 1.42
CA ASN A 214 27.24 -7.19 1.29
C ASN A 214 27.74 -8.44 0.55
N LEU A 215 26.87 -9.21 -0.12
CA LEU A 215 27.37 -10.23 -1.04
C LEU A 215 28.09 -9.51 -2.16
N PRO A 216 29.40 -9.78 -2.39
CA PRO A 216 30.00 -9.44 -3.64
C PRO A 216 29.13 -10.07 -4.74
N GLU A 217 28.91 -9.38 -5.85
CA GLU A 217 28.54 -10.05 -7.09
C GLU A 217 29.44 -11.29 -7.14
N THR A 218 28.83 -12.44 -7.04
CA THR A 218 29.57 -13.68 -6.75
C THR A 218 30.68 -13.82 -7.77
N ALA A 219 31.88 -14.20 -7.31
CA ALA A 219 32.99 -14.53 -8.17
C ALA A 219 32.61 -15.55 -9.27
N GLU A 220 31.51 -16.29 -9.08
CA GLU A 220 30.87 -17.16 -10.07
C GLU A 220 30.20 -16.37 -11.21
N VAL A 221 29.51 -15.24 -10.93
CA VAL A 221 28.97 -14.36 -11.98
C VAL A 221 30.12 -13.63 -12.73
N MET A 222 31.25 -13.39 -12.05
CA MET A 222 32.44 -12.85 -12.70
C MET A 222 33.20 -13.92 -13.48
N ALA A 223 33.24 -15.16 -13.01
CA ALA A 223 33.82 -16.29 -13.73
C ALA A 223 32.95 -16.72 -14.92
N GLU A 224 31.61 -16.77 -14.76
CA GLU A 224 30.70 -16.95 -15.91
C GLU A 224 30.78 -15.78 -16.91
N LYS A 225 31.03 -14.55 -16.46
CA LYS A 225 31.32 -13.44 -17.35
C LYS A 225 32.66 -13.57 -18.06
N GLU A 226 33.66 -14.17 -17.47
CA GLU A 226 34.96 -14.43 -18.10
C GLU A 226 34.91 -15.62 -19.04
N GLU A 227 34.19 -16.70 -18.71
CA GLU A 227 33.97 -17.83 -19.64
C GLU A 227 32.94 -17.52 -20.74
N GLY A 228 31.91 -16.71 -20.46
CA GLY A 228 30.89 -16.25 -21.39
C GLY A 228 31.41 -15.23 -22.42
N LEU A 229 32.58 -14.62 -22.20
CA LEU A 229 33.12 -13.60 -23.13
C LEU A 229 33.41 -14.16 -24.55
N VAL A 230 33.37 -15.46 -24.71
CA VAL A 230 33.58 -16.15 -26.04
C VAL A 230 32.23 -16.48 -26.70
N GLU A 231 31.14 -16.65 -25.97
CA GLU A 231 29.76 -16.82 -26.49
C GLU A 231 28.94 -15.52 -26.51
N GLU A 232 29.35 -14.51 -25.77
CA GLU A 232 28.66 -13.23 -25.56
C GLU A 232 28.43 -12.36 -26.80
N THR A 233 29.03 -12.64 -27.93
CA THR A 233 28.83 -11.85 -29.17
C THR A 233 27.43 -11.99 -29.78
N LYS A 234 26.65 -13.00 -29.40
CA LYS A 234 25.26 -13.16 -29.89
C LYS A 234 24.20 -12.82 -28.84
N GLU A 235 24.37 -13.24 -27.58
CA GLU A 235 23.40 -12.93 -26.49
C GLU A 235 23.48 -11.48 -26.02
N GLU A 236 24.68 -10.86 -25.98
CA GLU A 236 24.82 -9.44 -25.64
C GLU A 236 24.09 -8.51 -26.63
N SER A 237 23.84 -8.98 -27.87
CA SER A 237 23.05 -8.23 -28.84
C SER A 237 21.53 -8.30 -28.57
N GLU A 238 21.05 -9.35 -27.92
CA GLU A 238 19.62 -9.49 -27.56
C GLU A 238 19.28 -8.85 -26.21
N ASP A 239 20.15 -8.96 -25.20
CA ASP A 239 19.99 -8.26 -23.91
C ASP A 239 20.15 -6.73 -24.05
N LYS A 240 21.02 -6.28 -24.96
CA LYS A 240 21.11 -4.85 -25.31
C LYS A 240 19.86 -4.31 -25.99
N LYS A 241 19.10 -5.16 -26.69
CA LYS A 241 17.78 -4.79 -27.26
C LYS A 241 16.65 -4.75 -26.24
N ALA A 242 16.74 -5.49 -25.14
CA ALA A 242 15.69 -5.58 -24.12
C ALA A 242 15.69 -4.41 -23.11
N ALA A 243 16.81 -3.70 -22.95
CA ALA A 243 16.88 -2.57 -22.02
C ALA A 243 16.21 -1.33 -22.62
N LEU A 244 15.19 -0.81 -21.95
CA LEU A 244 14.51 0.42 -22.33
C LEU A 244 15.48 1.59 -22.40
N GLN A 245 15.58 2.19 -23.59
CA GLN A 245 16.45 3.33 -23.87
C GLN A 245 15.63 4.59 -24.14
N TYR A 246 16.09 5.69 -23.59
CA TYR A 246 15.59 7.01 -23.93
C TYR A 246 16.75 7.87 -24.45
N ARG A 247 16.64 8.34 -25.67
CA ARG A 247 17.72 9.09 -26.34
C ARG A 247 19.06 8.34 -26.38
N GLY A 248 19.04 7.02 -26.55
CA GLY A 248 20.25 6.19 -26.63
C GLY A 248 20.90 5.82 -25.28
N VAL A 249 20.29 6.23 -24.16
CA VAL A 249 20.77 5.90 -22.80
C VAL A 249 19.77 4.98 -22.13
N LYS A 250 20.25 3.92 -21.45
CA LYS A 250 19.37 3.03 -20.65
C LYS A 250 18.72 3.83 -19.51
N LEU A 251 17.41 3.68 -19.29
CA LEU A 251 16.68 4.36 -18.23
C LEU A 251 17.26 4.06 -16.84
N THR A 252 17.74 2.83 -16.61
CA THR A 252 18.39 2.39 -15.36
C THR A 252 19.70 3.11 -15.03
N ASP A 253 20.38 3.64 -16.06
CA ASP A 253 21.68 4.32 -15.92
C ASP A 253 21.56 5.84 -15.80
N MET A 254 20.34 6.36 -16.03
CA MET A 254 20.05 7.80 -15.91
C MET A 254 20.03 8.26 -14.45
N ARG A 255 20.39 9.52 -14.24
CA ARG A 255 20.23 10.17 -12.93
C ARG A 255 18.75 10.38 -12.63
N PHE A 256 18.40 10.43 -11.34
CA PHE A 256 17.02 10.68 -10.88
C PHE A 256 16.35 11.87 -11.58
N THR A 257 17.05 13.01 -11.70
CA THR A 257 16.51 14.23 -12.34
C THR A 257 16.29 14.07 -13.85
N GLU A 258 17.01 13.18 -14.49
CA GLU A 258 16.86 12.87 -15.92
C GLU A 258 15.69 11.91 -16.12
N GLN A 259 15.55 10.91 -15.25
CA GLN A 259 14.40 9.99 -15.24
C GLN A 259 13.08 10.72 -15.06
N LEU A 260 13.01 11.74 -14.17
CA LEU A 260 11.84 12.59 -13.99
C LEU A 260 11.43 13.37 -15.26
N LYS A 261 12.37 13.62 -16.18
CA LYS A 261 12.07 14.32 -17.45
C LYS A 261 11.58 13.39 -18.56
N THR A 262 11.59 12.08 -18.31
CA THR A 262 11.19 11.10 -19.33
C THR A 262 9.67 10.97 -19.42
N PRO A 263 9.11 10.66 -20.59
CA PRO A 263 7.70 10.36 -20.72
C PRO A 263 7.30 9.09 -19.95
N PHE A 264 8.23 8.17 -19.70
CA PHE A 264 8.01 6.95 -18.91
C PHE A 264 7.58 7.26 -17.47
N PHE A 265 8.13 8.31 -16.86
CA PHE A 265 7.72 8.76 -15.54
C PHE A 265 6.35 9.44 -15.57
N TRP A 266 6.14 10.39 -16.48
CA TRP A 266 4.89 11.17 -16.48
C TRP A 266 3.66 10.35 -16.88
N THR A 267 3.81 9.40 -17.79
CA THR A 267 2.69 8.54 -18.19
C THR A 267 2.24 7.63 -17.03
N VAL A 268 3.16 7.01 -16.30
CA VAL A 268 2.82 6.24 -15.10
C VAL A 268 2.30 7.14 -13.97
N ALA A 269 2.82 8.36 -13.86
CA ALA A 269 2.35 9.34 -12.88
C ALA A 269 0.87 9.68 -13.08
N VAL A 270 0.47 10.02 -14.31
CA VAL A 270 -0.93 10.31 -14.65
C VAL A 270 -1.83 9.10 -14.40
N TRP A 271 -1.38 7.90 -14.82
CA TRP A 271 -2.13 6.66 -14.56
C TRP A 271 -2.30 6.41 -13.07
N SER A 272 -1.24 6.60 -12.29
CA SER A 272 -1.23 6.40 -10.84
C SER A 272 -2.15 7.37 -10.11
N MET A 273 -2.07 8.66 -10.46
CA MET A 273 -2.93 9.68 -9.87
C MET A 273 -4.42 9.37 -10.11
N GLY A 274 -4.79 9.03 -11.34
CA GLY A 274 -6.16 8.66 -11.66
C GLY A 274 -6.63 7.39 -10.95
N SER A 275 -5.76 6.38 -10.82
CA SER A 275 -6.08 5.11 -10.15
C SER A 275 -6.17 5.28 -8.62
N ILE A 276 -5.24 6.03 -8.01
CA ILE A 276 -5.27 6.32 -6.56
C ILE A 276 -6.48 7.18 -6.20
N TYR A 277 -6.80 8.20 -7.01
CA TYR A 277 -7.99 9.03 -6.82
C TYR A 277 -9.27 8.19 -6.83
N ARG A 278 -9.43 7.31 -7.81
CA ARG A 278 -10.55 6.37 -7.89
C ARG A 278 -10.62 5.49 -6.64
N THR A 279 -9.50 4.95 -6.19
CA THR A 279 -9.43 4.13 -4.98
C THR A 279 -9.85 4.91 -3.73
N MET A 280 -9.30 6.12 -3.53
CA MET A 280 -9.57 6.93 -2.36
C MET A 280 -11.02 7.44 -2.31
N PHE A 281 -11.60 7.77 -3.47
CA PHE A 281 -12.99 8.22 -3.54
C PHE A 281 -13.96 7.15 -3.02
N VAL A 282 -13.87 5.90 -3.49
CA VAL A 282 -14.75 4.82 -3.00
C VAL A 282 -14.52 4.55 -1.52
N LEU A 283 -13.26 4.46 -1.08
CA LEU A 283 -12.97 4.22 0.34
C LEU A 283 -13.54 5.30 1.26
N GLY A 284 -13.58 6.55 0.80
CA GLY A 284 -14.10 7.67 1.56
C GLY A 284 -15.60 7.87 1.45
N SER A 285 -16.28 7.24 0.48
CA SER A 285 -17.70 7.52 0.19
C SER A 285 -18.59 6.28 0.12
N ILE A 286 -18.05 5.07 0.33
CA ILE A 286 -18.83 3.84 0.12
C ILE A 286 -20.06 3.74 1.01
N PHE A 287 -19.99 4.23 2.26
CA PHE A 287 -21.13 4.23 3.15
C PHE A 287 -22.24 5.14 2.63
N GLU A 288 -21.89 6.35 2.22
CA GLU A 288 -22.80 7.33 1.64
C GLU A 288 -23.38 6.83 0.33
N GLN A 289 -22.57 6.27 -0.57
CA GLN A 289 -23.04 5.68 -1.82
C GLN A 289 -24.09 4.59 -1.60
N LEU A 290 -23.88 3.73 -0.60
CA LEU A 290 -24.83 2.66 -0.26
C LEU A 290 -26.05 3.16 0.50
N SER A 291 -25.97 4.32 1.17
CA SER A 291 -27.06 4.93 1.93
C SER A 291 -27.95 5.82 1.06
N PHE A 292 -27.36 6.59 0.15
CA PHE A 292 -28.07 7.54 -0.73
C PHE A 292 -28.67 6.87 -1.97
N ASN A 293 -28.17 5.74 -2.40
CA ASN A 293 -28.76 5.05 -3.54
C ASN A 293 -30.12 4.46 -3.18
N ASN A 294 -31.12 5.25 -3.48
CA ASN A 294 -32.49 5.30 -3.02
C ASN A 294 -33.43 4.15 -3.44
N ASN A 295 -32.96 3.00 -3.79
CA ASN A 295 -33.84 1.89 -4.15
C ASN A 295 -34.44 1.19 -2.92
N GLY A 296 -34.93 1.98 -1.93
CA GLY A 296 -35.63 1.45 -0.76
C GLY A 296 -34.73 0.81 0.31
N ARG A 297 -33.44 1.08 0.29
CA ARG A 297 -32.49 0.51 1.27
C ARG A 297 -32.51 1.30 2.57
N SER A 298 -32.86 0.62 3.65
CA SER A 298 -32.74 1.18 5.00
C SER A 298 -31.27 1.28 5.41
N THR A 299 -30.92 2.18 6.32
CA THR A 299 -29.56 2.32 6.90
C THR A 299 -29.02 0.99 7.46
N ALA A 300 -29.89 0.09 7.95
CA ALA A 300 -29.50 -1.25 8.39
C ALA A 300 -28.91 -2.10 7.25
N ASN A 301 -29.43 -1.98 6.04
CA ASN A 301 -28.89 -2.69 4.87
C ASN A 301 -27.56 -2.09 4.41
N ALA A 302 -27.37 -0.76 4.46
CA ALA A 302 -26.10 -0.12 4.14
C ALA A 302 -24.96 -0.64 5.01
N ASN A 303 -25.16 -0.74 6.32
CA ASN A 303 -24.18 -1.31 7.26
C ASN A 303 -23.83 -2.78 6.94
N ALA A 304 -24.79 -3.58 6.51
CA ALA A 304 -24.55 -4.97 6.10
C ALA A 304 -23.70 -5.04 4.82
N TYR A 305 -23.96 -4.17 3.85
CA TYR A 305 -23.17 -4.10 2.62
C TYR A 305 -21.76 -3.55 2.84
N VAL A 306 -21.57 -2.60 3.76
CA VAL A 306 -20.22 -2.11 4.14
C VAL A 306 -19.42 -3.24 4.81
N ARG A 307 -20.04 -4.05 5.66
CA ARG A 307 -19.36 -5.26 6.22
C ARG A 307 -18.95 -6.23 5.13
N LEU A 308 -19.81 -6.48 4.14
CA LEU A 308 -19.50 -7.32 2.98
C LEU A 308 -18.36 -6.73 2.15
N PHE A 309 -18.38 -5.43 1.90
CA PHE A 309 -17.32 -4.70 1.22
C PHE A 309 -15.95 -4.90 1.91
N ASN A 310 -15.88 -4.67 3.21
CA ASN A 310 -14.65 -4.86 3.98
C ASN A 310 -14.15 -6.31 3.96
N ALA A 311 -15.06 -7.29 4.05
CA ALA A 311 -14.69 -8.71 3.96
C ALA A 311 -14.12 -9.07 2.58
N LEU A 312 -14.73 -8.58 1.50
CA LEU A 312 -14.28 -8.85 0.13
C LEU A 312 -12.96 -8.14 -0.21
N ILE A 313 -12.71 -6.94 0.33
CA ILE A 313 -11.39 -6.28 0.25
C ILE A 313 -10.31 -7.16 0.89
N LEU A 314 -10.57 -7.73 2.05
CA LEU A 314 -9.60 -8.60 2.72
C LEU A 314 -9.31 -9.86 1.88
N VAL A 315 -10.34 -10.51 1.35
CA VAL A 315 -10.18 -11.69 0.48
C VAL A 315 -9.36 -11.34 -0.76
N SER A 316 -9.65 -10.21 -1.42
CA SER A 316 -8.93 -9.79 -2.63
C SER A 316 -7.46 -9.45 -2.37
N THR A 317 -7.12 -8.99 -1.17
CA THR A 317 -5.73 -8.74 -0.77
C THR A 317 -4.90 -10.03 -0.81
N PHE A 318 -5.43 -11.15 -0.34
CA PHE A 318 -4.74 -12.45 -0.39
C PHE A 318 -4.58 -13.01 -1.82
N LEU A 319 -5.30 -12.47 -2.80
CA LEU A 319 -5.13 -12.83 -4.21
C LEU A 319 -4.02 -12.04 -4.93
N THR A 320 -3.39 -11.08 -4.26
CA THR A 320 -2.33 -10.26 -4.86
C THR A 320 -1.14 -11.07 -5.40
N PRO A 321 -0.68 -12.18 -4.80
CA PRO A 321 0.36 -13.02 -5.39
C PRO A 321 -0.01 -13.62 -6.76
N PHE A 322 -1.29 -13.97 -6.97
CA PHE A 322 -1.76 -14.45 -8.28
C PHE A 322 -1.65 -13.37 -9.34
N PHE A 323 -1.86 -12.12 -8.96
CA PHE A 323 -1.60 -10.99 -9.86
C PHE A 323 -0.13 -10.87 -10.23
N GLY A 324 0.79 -11.08 -9.29
CA GLY A 324 2.22 -11.13 -9.56
C GLY A 324 2.58 -12.19 -10.59
N PHE A 325 2.06 -13.41 -10.44
CA PHE A 325 2.22 -14.46 -11.46
C PHE A 325 1.62 -14.08 -12.82
N PHE A 326 0.47 -13.41 -12.82
CA PHE A 326 -0.14 -12.92 -14.05
C PHE A 326 0.78 -11.93 -14.77
N VAL A 327 1.37 -10.98 -14.06
CA VAL A 327 2.30 -10.00 -14.63
C VAL A 327 3.58 -10.67 -15.14
N ASP A 328 4.13 -11.62 -14.37
CA ASP A 328 5.32 -12.38 -14.78
C ASP A 328 5.07 -13.20 -16.05
N LYS A 329 3.86 -13.71 -16.27
CA LYS A 329 3.51 -14.54 -17.42
C LYS A 329 3.09 -13.73 -18.65
N PHE A 330 2.28 -12.70 -18.47
CA PHE A 330 1.62 -11.96 -19.57
C PHE A 330 2.23 -10.57 -19.79
N GLY A 331 3.12 -10.15 -18.92
CA GLY A 331 3.78 -8.86 -18.98
C GLY A 331 3.01 -7.73 -18.28
N LEU A 332 3.75 -6.69 -17.97
CA LEU A 332 3.29 -5.57 -17.14
C LEU A 332 2.16 -4.75 -17.80
N ALA A 333 2.18 -4.60 -19.11
CA ALA A 333 1.13 -3.89 -19.82
C ALA A 333 -0.27 -4.52 -19.65
N HIS A 334 -0.32 -5.87 -19.72
CA HIS A 334 -1.55 -6.61 -19.47
C HIS A 334 -1.97 -6.51 -17.99
N GLY A 335 -0.99 -6.44 -17.06
CA GLY A 335 -1.26 -6.17 -15.66
C GLY A 335 -1.96 -4.82 -15.44
N PHE A 336 -1.45 -3.75 -16.01
CA PHE A 336 -2.08 -2.42 -15.97
C PHE A 336 -3.48 -2.41 -16.61
N ALA A 337 -3.64 -3.09 -17.75
CA ALA A 337 -4.95 -3.21 -18.41
C ALA A 337 -5.97 -3.95 -17.53
N LEU A 338 -5.57 -5.06 -16.92
CA LEU A 338 -6.42 -5.85 -16.02
C LEU A 338 -6.85 -5.04 -14.79
N VAL A 339 -5.90 -4.37 -14.13
CA VAL A 339 -6.19 -3.52 -12.97
C VAL A 339 -7.18 -2.42 -13.34
N ASN A 340 -6.96 -1.75 -14.47
CA ASN A 340 -7.83 -0.68 -14.91
C ASN A 340 -9.23 -1.19 -15.28
N PHE A 341 -9.33 -2.36 -15.93
CA PHE A 341 -10.60 -3.04 -16.23
C PHE A 341 -11.39 -3.36 -14.95
N LEU A 342 -10.73 -3.94 -13.93
CA LEU A 342 -11.36 -4.22 -12.64
C LEU A 342 -11.88 -2.94 -11.95
N GLY A 343 -11.15 -1.84 -12.07
CA GLY A 343 -11.63 -0.55 -11.59
C GLY A 343 -12.89 -0.07 -12.30
N ILE A 344 -12.98 -0.23 -13.62
CA ILE A 344 -14.20 0.11 -14.37
C ILE A 344 -15.35 -0.81 -13.99
N LEU A 345 -15.10 -2.11 -13.85
CA LEU A 345 -16.10 -3.09 -13.43
C LEU A 345 -16.64 -2.77 -12.03
N ALA A 346 -15.78 -2.36 -11.11
CA ALA A 346 -16.17 -1.96 -9.76
C ALA A 346 -17.13 -0.76 -9.78
N TYR A 347 -16.77 0.30 -10.50
CA TYR A 347 -17.62 1.48 -10.62
C TYR A 347 -18.92 1.22 -11.40
N GLY A 348 -18.86 0.41 -12.45
CA GLY A 348 -20.05 -0.03 -13.18
C GLY A 348 -21.03 -0.78 -12.29
N GLY A 349 -20.52 -1.67 -11.42
CA GLY A 349 -21.35 -2.39 -10.48
C GLY A 349 -21.90 -1.51 -9.34
N LEU A 350 -21.19 -0.45 -8.93
CA LEU A 350 -21.73 0.55 -8.00
C LEU A 350 -22.82 1.39 -8.65
N LEU A 351 -22.66 1.74 -9.91
CA LEU A 351 -23.64 2.52 -10.67
C LEU A 351 -24.97 1.75 -10.88
N PHE A 352 -24.87 0.43 -11.19
CA PHE A 352 -26.01 -0.46 -11.42
C PHE A 352 -26.39 -1.28 -10.20
N ASN A 353 -26.23 -0.76 -9.00
CA ASN A 353 -26.29 -1.45 -7.71
C ASN A 353 -27.68 -2.00 -7.28
N HIS A 354 -28.40 -2.69 -8.16
CA HIS A 354 -29.77 -3.14 -7.91
C HIS A 354 -29.87 -4.42 -7.06
N ASP A 355 -28.83 -5.26 -7.06
CA ASP A 355 -28.87 -6.54 -6.36
C ASP A 355 -27.57 -6.86 -5.60
N LYS A 356 -27.68 -7.79 -4.64
CA LYS A 356 -26.56 -8.22 -3.80
C LYS A 356 -25.43 -8.86 -4.60
N VAL A 357 -25.74 -9.57 -5.68
CA VAL A 357 -24.75 -10.28 -6.49
C VAL A 357 -23.87 -9.27 -7.24
N THR A 358 -24.50 -8.30 -7.93
CA THR A 358 -23.80 -7.24 -8.65
C THR A 358 -22.88 -6.44 -7.71
N LEU A 359 -23.39 -6.07 -6.51
CA LEU A 359 -22.56 -5.39 -5.51
C LEU A 359 -21.42 -6.28 -5.00
N SER A 360 -21.62 -7.57 -4.80
CA SER A 360 -20.53 -8.46 -4.36
C SER A 360 -19.42 -8.54 -5.41
N ILE A 361 -19.79 -8.63 -6.70
CA ILE A 361 -18.83 -8.62 -7.81
C ILE A 361 -18.09 -7.27 -7.86
N ALA A 362 -18.80 -6.14 -7.72
CA ALA A 362 -18.21 -4.82 -7.69
C ALA A 362 -17.22 -4.64 -6.54
N PHE A 363 -17.56 -5.08 -5.33
CA PHE A 363 -16.71 -4.99 -4.15
C PHE A 363 -15.46 -5.86 -4.28
N PHE A 364 -15.61 -7.07 -4.81
CA PHE A 364 -14.47 -7.95 -5.08
C PHE A 364 -13.55 -7.37 -6.15
N ALA A 365 -14.11 -6.87 -7.26
CA ALA A 365 -13.36 -6.21 -8.32
C ALA A 365 -12.63 -4.95 -7.80
N PHE A 366 -13.29 -4.17 -6.93
CA PHE A 366 -12.67 -3.01 -6.29
C PHE A 366 -11.50 -3.41 -5.39
N GLY A 367 -11.65 -4.46 -4.59
CA GLY A 367 -10.58 -4.95 -3.72
C GLY A 367 -9.35 -5.38 -4.52
N CYS A 368 -9.54 -6.14 -5.61
CA CYS A 368 -8.47 -6.50 -6.53
C CYS A 368 -7.85 -5.26 -7.20
N PHE A 369 -8.66 -4.35 -7.72
CA PHE A 369 -8.21 -3.08 -8.30
C PHE A 369 -7.32 -2.31 -7.33
N ARG A 370 -7.75 -2.15 -6.08
CA ARG A 370 -7.02 -1.42 -5.04
C ARG A 370 -5.66 -2.07 -4.73
N ALA A 371 -5.64 -3.36 -4.42
CA ALA A 371 -4.44 -4.06 -4.00
C ALA A 371 -3.41 -4.21 -5.15
N TRP A 372 -3.89 -4.53 -6.36
CA TRP A 372 -3.02 -4.78 -7.51
C TRP A 372 -2.47 -3.49 -8.14
N ASN A 373 -3.14 -2.36 -7.93
CA ASN A 373 -2.66 -1.05 -8.35
C ASN A 373 -1.26 -0.73 -7.79
N TYR A 374 -1.05 -0.93 -6.50
CA TYR A 374 0.25 -0.70 -5.87
C TYR A 374 1.31 -1.70 -6.33
N SER A 375 0.92 -2.95 -6.60
CA SER A 375 1.83 -3.95 -7.17
C SER A 375 2.30 -3.55 -8.59
N CYS A 376 1.41 -3.07 -9.45
CA CYS A 376 1.78 -2.49 -10.74
C CYS A 376 2.83 -1.39 -10.62
N LEU A 377 2.63 -0.47 -9.68
CA LEU A 377 3.50 0.69 -9.49
C LEU A 377 4.90 0.28 -9.01
N THR A 378 4.99 -0.64 -8.07
CA THR A 378 6.28 -1.12 -7.56
C THR A 378 7.05 -1.90 -8.62
N ILE A 379 6.38 -2.82 -9.33
CA ILE A 379 6.97 -3.61 -10.43
C ILE A 379 7.45 -2.69 -11.55
N TYR A 380 6.61 -1.73 -11.97
CA TYR A 380 6.97 -0.78 -13.03
C TYR A 380 8.16 0.09 -12.62
N THR A 381 8.09 0.69 -11.44
CA THR A 381 9.13 1.64 -11.01
C THR A 381 10.50 0.97 -10.91
N GLN A 382 10.58 -0.21 -10.30
CA GLN A 382 11.85 -0.92 -10.17
C GLN A 382 12.27 -1.58 -11.48
N GLY A 383 11.33 -2.13 -12.25
CA GLY A 383 11.61 -2.77 -13.54
C GLY A 383 12.14 -1.81 -14.58
N VAL A 384 11.54 -0.63 -14.72
CA VAL A 384 11.86 0.37 -15.74
C VAL A 384 13.03 1.26 -15.35
N PHE A 385 13.03 1.79 -14.13
CA PHE A 385 14.00 2.79 -13.68
C PHE A 385 15.17 2.19 -12.89
N GLY A 386 15.05 0.92 -12.48
CA GLY A 386 16.09 0.23 -11.72
C GLY A 386 16.06 0.53 -10.23
N ASN A 387 16.90 -0.20 -9.49
CA ASN A 387 16.92 -0.18 -8.04
C ASN A 387 17.60 1.08 -7.44
N LYS A 388 18.56 1.68 -8.17
CA LYS A 388 19.37 2.84 -7.68
C LYS A 388 18.55 4.08 -7.35
N THR A 389 17.41 4.25 -8.01
CA THR A 389 16.52 5.44 -7.90
C THR A 389 15.09 5.06 -7.51
N PHE A 390 14.85 3.77 -7.24
CA PHE A 390 13.53 3.24 -6.90
C PHE A 390 12.89 3.95 -5.71
N GLY A 391 13.65 4.09 -4.62
CA GLY A 391 13.15 4.70 -3.40
C GLY A 391 12.68 6.14 -3.61
N LYS A 392 13.47 6.94 -4.32
CA LYS A 392 13.12 8.34 -4.65
C LYS A 392 11.91 8.41 -5.57
N LEU A 393 11.92 7.65 -6.68
CA LEU A 393 10.85 7.71 -7.68
C LEU A 393 9.53 7.22 -7.10
N TYR A 394 9.54 6.07 -6.43
CA TYR A 394 8.35 5.50 -5.83
C TYR A 394 7.87 6.33 -4.63
N GLY A 395 8.76 6.68 -3.70
CA GLY A 395 8.41 7.43 -2.49
C GLY A 395 7.87 8.83 -2.80
N ILE A 396 8.56 9.60 -3.64
CA ILE A 396 8.09 10.93 -4.06
C ILE A 396 6.81 10.79 -4.89
N GLY A 397 6.78 9.83 -5.81
CA GLY A 397 5.61 9.57 -6.65
C GLY A 397 4.36 9.31 -5.80
N ILE A 398 4.43 8.31 -4.91
CA ILE A 398 3.28 7.95 -4.03
C ILE A 398 2.90 9.13 -3.13
N GLY A 399 3.86 9.85 -2.55
CA GLY A 399 3.57 11.00 -1.69
C GLY A 399 2.82 12.10 -2.43
N VAL A 400 3.31 12.52 -3.60
CA VAL A 400 2.64 13.55 -4.43
C VAL A 400 1.28 13.06 -4.93
N PHE A 401 1.21 11.80 -5.41
CA PHE A 401 -0.04 11.26 -5.96
C PHE A 401 -1.12 11.14 -4.88
N ALA A 402 -0.76 10.73 -3.67
CA ALA A 402 -1.71 10.65 -2.55
C ALA A 402 -2.24 12.03 -2.14
N VAL A 403 -1.37 13.05 -2.08
CA VAL A 403 -1.78 14.43 -1.76
C VAL A 403 -2.73 14.98 -2.82
N VAL A 404 -2.38 14.85 -4.10
CA VAL A 404 -3.23 15.35 -5.19
C VAL A 404 -4.56 14.61 -5.24
N SER A 405 -4.53 13.28 -5.11
CA SER A 405 -5.75 12.45 -5.12
C SER A 405 -6.66 12.74 -3.93
N GLY A 406 -6.08 12.96 -2.74
CA GLY A 406 -6.83 13.37 -1.56
C GLY A 406 -7.46 14.75 -1.70
N ALA A 407 -6.74 15.70 -2.29
CA ALA A 407 -7.27 17.04 -2.57
C ALA A 407 -8.44 17.01 -3.56
N MET A 408 -8.42 16.10 -4.55
CA MET A 408 -9.52 15.94 -5.52
C MET A 408 -10.77 15.28 -4.91
N GLN A 409 -10.65 14.56 -3.82
CA GLN A 409 -11.77 13.89 -3.17
C GLN A 409 -12.80 14.91 -2.63
N TYR A 410 -12.32 15.99 -2.01
CA TYR A 410 -13.20 17.00 -1.42
C TYR A 410 -14.14 17.68 -2.42
N PRO A 411 -13.68 18.27 -3.55
CA PRO A 411 -14.58 18.85 -4.54
C PRO A 411 -15.53 17.83 -5.16
N SER A 412 -15.13 16.56 -5.30
CA SER A 412 -16.00 15.50 -5.81
C SER A 412 -17.15 15.20 -4.86
N MET A 413 -16.87 15.09 -3.54
CA MET A 413 -17.91 14.93 -2.53
C MET A 413 -18.81 16.16 -2.42
N HIS A 414 -18.24 17.36 -2.57
CA HIS A 414 -19.03 18.60 -2.60
C HIS A 414 -20.00 18.65 -3.78
N LEU A 415 -19.61 18.14 -4.95
CA LEU A 415 -20.50 18.03 -6.11
C LEU A 415 -21.68 17.07 -5.85
N VAL A 416 -21.43 15.95 -5.16
CA VAL A 416 -22.47 14.97 -4.81
C VAL A 416 -23.44 15.52 -3.79
N LEU A 417 -22.92 16.14 -2.71
CA LEU A 417 -23.71 16.56 -1.55
C LEU A 417 -24.35 17.96 -1.72
N SER A 418 -24.02 18.68 -2.79
CA SER A 418 -24.57 20.00 -3.05
C SER A 418 -26.02 19.91 -3.51
N GLU A 419 -26.94 20.54 -2.80
CA GLU A 419 -28.37 20.66 -3.14
C GLU A 419 -28.62 21.21 -4.56
N LYS A 420 -27.66 21.97 -5.11
CA LYS A 420 -27.73 22.54 -6.46
C LYS A 420 -27.34 21.59 -7.59
N HIS A 421 -26.54 20.54 -7.29
CA HIS A 421 -25.90 19.74 -8.34
C HIS A 421 -26.11 18.23 -8.22
N GLY A 422 -26.35 17.69 -7.04
CA GLY A 422 -26.34 16.24 -6.89
C GLY A 422 -27.44 15.67 -6.01
N ASP A 423 -27.92 16.40 -5.02
CA ASP A 423 -28.95 15.94 -4.06
C ASP A 423 -28.65 14.52 -3.50
N GLY A 424 -27.36 14.22 -3.29
CA GLY A 424 -26.89 12.91 -2.84
C GLY A 424 -26.71 11.86 -3.95
N ASP A 425 -26.84 12.22 -5.23
CA ASP A 425 -26.67 11.31 -6.35
C ASP A 425 -25.20 11.16 -6.77
N PHE A 426 -24.66 9.95 -6.68
CA PHE A 426 -23.31 9.61 -7.08
C PHE A 426 -23.16 9.34 -8.59
N LEU A 427 -24.24 9.28 -9.36
CA LEU A 427 -24.26 8.88 -10.76
C LEU A 427 -23.26 9.70 -11.61
N VAL A 428 -23.25 11.02 -11.45
CA VAL A 428 -22.38 11.91 -12.24
C VAL A 428 -20.90 11.67 -11.92
N VAL A 429 -20.57 11.54 -10.63
CA VAL A 429 -19.18 11.34 -10.20
C VAL A 429 -18.70 9.94 -10.56
N ASP A 430 -19.53 8.91 -10.38
CA ASP A 430 -19.17 7.53 -10.75
C ASP A 430 -18.98 7.41 -12.27
N ALA A 431 -19.86 8.05 -13.08
CA ALA A 431 -19.70 8.11 -14.54
C ALA A 431 -18.41 8.83 -14.95
N LEU A 432 -18.05 9.92 -14.27
CA LEU A 432 -16.78 10.60 -14.46
C LEU A 432 -15.58 9.68 -14.16
N LEU A 433 -15.65 8.94 -13.04
CA LEU A 433 -14.57 8.05 -12.62
C LEU A 433 -14.44 6.81 -13.52
N ILE A 434 -15.54 6.34 -14.12
CA ILE A 434 -15.52 5.35 -15.20
C ILE A 434 -14.83 5.94 -16.44
N SER A 435 -15.19 7.17 -16.82
CA SER A 435 -14.61 7.86 -17.97
C SER A 435 -13.09 8.07 -17.83
N ILE A 436 -12.63 8.44 -16.63
CA ILE A 436 -11.21 8.46 -16.27
C ILE A 436 -10.60 7.07 -16.46
N GLY A 437 -11.27 6.01 -15.97
CA GLY A 437 -10.82 4.64 -16.15
C GLY A 437 -10.67 4.24 -17.63
N VAL A 438 -11.61 4.62 -18.47
CA VAL A 438 -11.52 4.39 -19.93
C VAL A 438 -10.32 5.13 -20.53
N ALA A 439 -10.12 6.40 -20.17
CA ALA A 439 -8.98 7.19 -20.65
C ALA A 439 -7.62 6.59 -20.22
N LEU A 440 -7.55 6.02 -19.01
CA LEU A 440 -6.33 5.40 -18.47
C LEU A 440 -5.91 4.14 -19.24
N PHE A 441 -6.76 3.54 -20.10
CA PHE A 441 -6.33 2.47 -21.01
C PHE A 441 -5.29 2.93 -22.05
N ALA A 442 -5.19 4.23 -22.30
CA ALA A 442 -4.12 4.76 -23.14
C ALA A 442 -2.72 4.38 -22.65
N PHE A 443 -2.53 4.22 -21.31
CA PHE A 443 -1.23 3.88 -20.74
C PHE A 443 -0.78 2.44 -21.04
N PRO A 444 -1.56 1.36 -20.82
CA PRO A 444 -1.19 0.01 -21.25
C PRO A 444 -0.88 -0.08 -22.74
N PHE A 445 -1.66 0.58 -23.62
CA PHE A 445 -1.37 0.62 -25.06
C PHE A 445 -0.05 1.34 -25.36
N TRP A 446 0.21 2.44 -24.65
CA TRP A 446 1.47 3.17 -24.78
C TRP A 446 2.67 2.32 -24.35
N ILE A 447 2.56 1.56 -23.24
CA ILE A 447 3.58 0.61 -22.77
C ILE A 447 3.89 -0.42 -23.85
N LEU A 448 2.85 -1.06 -24.43
CA LEU A 448 3.01 -2.08 -25.47
C LEU A 448 3.74 -1.51 -26.70
N ARG A 449 3.36 -0.30 -27.12
CA ARG A 449 3.97 0.35 -28.31
C ARG A 449 5.44 0.72 -28.09
N ASN A 450 5.83 1.06 -26.86
CA ASN A 450 7.19 1.51 -26.56
C ASN A 450 8.09 0.38 -26.03
N GLY A 451 7.65 -0.88 -26.16
CA GLY A 451 8.47 -2.04 -25.82
C GLY A 451 8.85 -2.12 -24.33
N VAL A 452 8.02 -1.57 -23.44
CA VAL A 452 8.14 -1.82 -22.00
C VAL A 452 7.68 -3.25 -21.75
N VAL A 453 8.48 -4.19 -22.20
CA VAL A 453 8.26 -5.61 -21.95
C VAL A 453 8.65 -5.83 -20.51
N GLY A 454 7.66 -6.20 -19.70
CA GLY A 454 7.93 -6.74 -18.38
C GLY A 454 8.76 -8.01 -18.55
N ALA A 455 9.70 -8.17 -17.63
CA ALA A 455 10.65 -9.25 -17.56
C ALA A 455 10.12 -10.59 -18.11
N HIS A 456 10.78 -11.11 -19.11
CA HIS A 456 10.91 -12.54 -19.37
C HIS A 456 12.19 -13.02 -18.74
#